data_805919c53ef6d6dc6969dc085835634d
#
_entry.id   805919c53ef6d6dc6969dc085835634d
#
_cell.length_a   1.000
_cell.length_b   1.000
_cell.length_c   1.000
_cell.angle_alpha   90.00
_cell.angle_beta   90.00
_cell.angle_gamma   90.00
#
_symmetry.space_group_name_H-M   'P 1'
#
loop_
_entity.id
_entity.type
_entity.pdbx_description
1 polymer ?
#
loop_
_entity_poly.entity_id
_entity_poly.type
_entity_poly.pdbx_seq_one_letter_code
_entity_poly.pdbx_strand_id
1 'polypeptide(L)'
;KQNWPMAIALADDYSNPALSSYIRWLDITRPGSNHSYEYLKSFYTKHTYWPKIKKITEKIEQSIDKNISSSEIIEWFKISPPTTSKGKIMLMEATFKNKNINEKKENIRDIWINSNLTFKQQKYFIKKYNSFWTQKDNWERFNRLIYEGKNLSARRTLNRISGDYRKLGEARLGLSRRVGNVSSLIRNVPAYLQNDPGLIYERMRWRRKAKLESAAELLVNPPDKIENVRNWWIN
;
A
#
# COMPACT_ATOMS: atom_id res chain seq x y z
N LYS A 1 4.08 34.24 -2.23
CA LYS A 1 4.56 32.88 -2.65
C LYS A 1 6.01 32.73 -2.19
N GLN A 2 6.37 31.62 -1.56
CA GLN A 2 7.75 31.33 -1.16
C GLN A 2 8.59 31.08 -2.41
N ASN A 3 9.66 31.85 -2.58
CA ASN A 3 10.60 31.71 -3.72
C ASN A 3 11.79 30.84 -3.29
N TRP A 4 11.62 29.53 -3.39
CA TRP A 4 12.66 28.55 -2.98
C TRP A 4 13.95 28.64 -3.79
N PRO A 5 13.93 28.80 -5.13
CA PRO A 5 15.15 29.00 -5.89
C PRO A 5 15.98 30.19 -5.39
N MET A 6 15.35 31.31 -5.12
CA MET A 6 16.02 32.49 -4.59
C MET A 6 16.57 32.27 -3.17
N ALA A 7 15.80 31.60 -2.31
CA ALA A 7 16.26 31.28 -0.96
C ALA A 7 17.48 30.35 -0.96
N ILE A 8 17.53 29.39 -1.87
CA ILE A 8 18.67 28.50 -2.06
C ILE A 8 19.89 29.29 -2.56
N ALA A 9 19.71 30.13 -3.58
CA ALA A 9 20.79 30.97 -4.11
C ALA A 9 21.40 31.90 -3.04
N LEU A 10 20.56 32.58 -2.27
CA LEU A 10 21.01 33.44 -1.16
C LEU A 10 21.76 32.64 -0.08
N ALA A 11 21.30 31.43 0.25
CA ALA A 11 21.97 30.59 1.23
C ALA A 11 23.33 30.07 0.73
N ASP A 12 23.47 29.86 -0.57
CA ASP A 12 24.73 29.46 -1.21
C ASP A 12 25.73 30.62 -1.22
N ASP A 13 25.24 31.84 -1.55
CA ASP A 13 26.08 33.06 -1.56
C ASP A 13 26.60 33.42 -0.16
N TYR A 14 25.86 33.08 0.89
CA TYR A 14 26.24 33.36 2.28
C TYR A 14 27.42 32.49 2.77
N SER A 15 27.93 31.58 1.94
CA SER A 15 29.09 30.71 2.21
C SER A 15 29.01 29.90 3.51
N ASN A 16 27.79 29.58 3.94
CA ASN A 16 27.50 28.73 5.11
C ASN A 16 26.91 27.38 4.66
N PRO A 17 27.71 26.30 4.61
CA PRO A 17 27.23 24.99 4.13
C PRO A 17 26.06 24.42 4.95
N ALA A 18 26.03 24.72 6.26
CA ALA A 18 24.95 24.24 7.13
C ALA A 18 23.63 24.96 6.79
N LEU A 19 23.67 26.27 6.57
CA LEU A 19 22.49 27.05 6.17
C LEU A 19 21.98 26.61 4.79
N SER A 20 22.87 26.47 3.81
CA SER A 20 22.55 26.00 2.48
C SER A 20 21.89 24.61 2.51
N SER A 21 22.45 23.68 3.29
CA SER A 21 21.88 22.34 3.48
C SER A 21 20.52 22.38 4.17
N TYR A 22 20.32 23.24 5.16
CA TYR A 22 19.07 23.41 5.88
C TYR A 22 17.95 23.95 4.97
N ILE A 23 18.24 24.96 4.16
CA ILE A 23 17.25 25.52 3.22
C ILE A 23 16.84 24.47 2.17
N ARG A 24 17.80 23.69 1.64
CA ARG A 24 17.51 22.57 0.74
C ARG A 24 16.64 21.49 1.40
N TRP A 25 16.95 21.15 2.65
CA TRP A 25 16.15 20.19 3.40
C TRP A 25 14.70 20.67 3.60
N LEU A 26 14.51 21.94 3.93
CA LEU A 26 13.18 22.54 4.03
C LEU A 26 12.42 22.44 2.71
N ASP A 27 13.06 22.80 1.60
CA ASP A 27 12.47 22.72 0.26
C ASP A 27 12.13 21.28 -0.11
N ILE A 28 13.03 20.33 0.08
CA ILE A 28 12.81 18.92 -0.19
C ILE A 28 11.65 18.37 0.66
N THR A 29 11.58 18.71 1.95
CA THR A 29 10.61 18.10 2.87
C THR A 29 9.26 18.79 2.92
N ARG A 30 9.08 19.96 2.29
CA ARG A 30 7.77 20.64 2.25
C ARG A 30 6.73 19.82 1.48
N PRO A 31 5.43 20.01 1.78
CA PRO A 31 4.35 19.41 0.99
C PRO A 31 4.39 19.89 -0.46
N GLY A 32 4.15 18.96 -1.41
CA GLY A 32 4.04 19.29 -2.83
C GLY A 32 5.36 19.63 -3.54
N SER A 33 6.52 19.59 -2.86
CA SER A 33 7.80 19.77 -3.56
C SER A 33 8.08 18.61 -4.51
N ASN A 34 8.60 18.94 -5.68
CA ASN A 34 8.99 17.98 -6.72
C ASN A 34 10.41 18.31 -7.17
N HIS A 35 11.29 17.32 -7.13
CA HIS A 35 12.71 17.43 -7.48
C HIS A 35 13.14 16.22 -8.29
N SER A 36 14.24 16.35 -9.05
CA SER A 36 14.81 15.24 -9.81
C SER A 36 15.36 14.15 -8.88
N TYR A 37 15.47 12.94 -9.43
CA TYR A 37 16.07 11.81 -8.74
C TYR A 37 17.51 12.13 -8.29
N GLU A 38 18.31 12.70 -9.18
CA GLU A 38 19.72 13.02 -8.95
C GLU A 38 19.87 14.04 -7.81
N TYR A 39 19.04 15.09 -7.81
CA TYR A 39 19.06 16.12 -6.77
C TYR A 39 18.73 15.52 -5.39
N LEU A 40 17.66 14.73 -5.29
CA LEU A 40 17.27 14.11 -4.05
C LEU A 40 18.29 13.08 -3.55
N LYS A 41 18.84 12.26 -4.45
CA LYS A 41 19.87 11.26 -4.15
C LYS A 41 21.15 11.93 -3.68
N SER A 42 21.59 13.00 -4.35
CA SER A 42 22.77 13.78 -3.94
C SER A 42 22.61 14.37 -2.53
N PHE A 43 21.44 14.91 -2.23
CA PHE A 43 21.14 15.38 -0.87
C PHE A 43 21.18 14.25 0.15
N TYR A 44 20.51 13.13 -0.13
CA TYR A 44 20.48 11.97 0.77
C TYR A 44 21.89 11.44 1.07
N THR A 45 22.74 11.30 0.06
CA THR A 45 24.10 10.76 0.22
C THR A 45 24.96 11.58 1.19
N LYS A 46 24.75 12.90 1.20
CA LYS A 46 25.48 13.83 2.08
C LYS A 46 24.87 13.97 3.48
N HIS A 47 23.60 13.57 3.65
CA HIS A 47 22.80 13.92 4.83
C HIS A 47 21.94 12.75 5.35
N THR A 48 22.51 11.54 5.45
CA THR A 48 21.81 10.30 5.83
C THR A 48 21.18 10.32 7.24
N TYR A 49 21.71 11.17 8.13
CA TYR A 49 21.27 11.29 9.53
C TYR A 49 20.29 12.45 9.79
N TRP A 50 19.89 13.18 8.75
CA TRP A 50 19.01 14.34 8.93
C TRP A 50 17.56 13.92 9.24
N PRO A 51 16.79 14.79 9.97
CA PRO A 51 15.39 14.51 10.27
C PRO A 51 14.57 14.25 9.00
N LYS A 52 13.51 13.45 9.12
CA LYS A 52 12.61 13.09 8.01
C LYS A 52 13.31 12.36 6.86
N ILE A 53 14.43 11.68 7.09
CA ILE A 53 15.17 10.95 6.05
C ILE A 53 14.26 9.95 5.30
N LYS A 54 13.35 9.27 6.00
CA LYS A 54 12.35 8.38 5.39
C LYS A 54 11.48 9.10 4.36
N LYS A 55 11.08 10.35 4.61
CA LYS A 55 10.30 11.13 3.64
C LYS A 55 11.14 11.49 2.41
N ILE A 56 12.44 11.69 2.58
CA ILE A 56 13.36 11.95 1.47
C ILE A 56 13.53 10.70 0.62
N THR A 57 13.73 9.52 1.23
CA THR A 57 13.80 8.24 0.47
C THR A 57 12.50 7.95 -0.28
N GLU A 58 11.34 8.18 0.34
CA GLU A 58 10.04 8.05 -0.35
C GLU A 58 9.93 8.99 -1.56
N LYS A 59 10.46 10.23 -1.48
CA LYS A 59 10.50 11.16 -2.61
C LYS A 59 11.47 10.71 -3.70
N ILE A 60 12.64 10.16 -3.33
CA ILE A 60 13.56 9.55 -4.29
C ILE A 60 12.85 8.43 -5.06
N GLU A 61 12.18 7.51 -4.36
CA GLU A 61 11.41 6.46 -4.99
C GLU A 61 10.31 7.00 -5.95
N GLN A 62 9.66 8.11 -5.57
CA GLN A 62 8.65 8.76 -6.41
C GLN A 62 9.25 9.49 -7.64
N SER A 63 10.50 9.91 -7.58
CA SER A 63 11.17 10.60 -8.69
C SER A 63 11.79 9.65 -9.72
N ILE A 64 11.97 8.35 -9.40
CA ILE A 64 12.46 7.36 -10.36
C ILE A 64 11.51 7.32 -11.58
N ASP A 65 12.06 7.53 -12.76
CA ASP A 65 11.34 7.48 -14.02
C ASP A 65 12.05 6.55 -15.04
N LYS A 66 11.58 6.58 -16.28
CA LYS A 66 12.09 5.72 -17.38
C LYS A 66 13.54 6.03 -17.82
N ASN A 67 14.08 7.20 -17.42
CA ASN A 67 15.43 7.63 -17.81
C ASN A 67 16.49 7.06 -16.85
N ILE A 68 16.07 6.60 -15.66
CA ILE A 68 16.98 6.00 -14.69
C ILE A 68 17.24 4.54 -15.10
N SER A 69 18.52 4.18 -15.23
CA SER A 69 18.92 2.82 -15.65
C SER A 69 18.58 1.75 -14.60
N SER A 70 18.34 0.52 -15.06
CA SER A 70 18.10 -0.61 -14.17
C SER A 70 19.24 -0.85 -13.18
N SER A 71 20.48 -0.67 -13.60
CA SER A 71 21.66 -0.78 -12.72
C SER A 71 21.63 0.26 -11.61
N GLU A 72 21.34 1.50 -11.95
CA GLU A 72 21.25 2.58 -10.98
C GLU A 72 20.11 2.40 -9.98
N ILE A 73 18.96 1.91 -10.43
CA ILE A 73 17.82 1.56 -9.55
C ILE A 73 18.23 0.45 -8.57
N ILE A 74 18.91 -0.59 -9.05
CA ILE A 74 19.38 -1.69 -8.20
C ILE A 74 20.37 -1.18 -7.16
N GLU A 75 21.38 -0.38 -7.56
CA GLU A 75 22.36 0.19 -6.64
C GLU A 75 21.72 1.11 -5.60
N TRP A 76 20.75 1.93 -5.99
CA TRP A 76 19.99 2.75 -5.04
C TRP A 76 19.31 1.89 -3.98
N PHE A 77 18.60 0.84 -4.39
CA PHE A 77 17.87 -0.01 -3.45
C PHE A 77 18.72 -0.96 -2.60
N LYS A 78 20.01 -1.11 -2.90
CA LYS A 78 20.98 -1.70 -1.96
C LYS A 78 21.25 -0.78 -0.76
N ILE A 79 21.26 0.53 -0.99
CA ILE A 79 21.49 1.54 0.05
C ILE A 79 20.23 1.77 0.88
N SER A 80 19.08 1.92 0.21
CA SER A 80 17.79 2.21 0.84
C SER A 80 16.72 1.27 0.29
N PRO A 81 16.40 0.16 0.98
CA PRO A 81 15.36 -0.77 0.55
C PRO A 81 14.02 -0.09 0.26
N PRO A 82 13.24 -0.54 -0.75
CA PRO A 82 12.04 0.17 -1.19
C PRO A 82 10.93 0.14 -0.14
N THR A 83 10.40 1.30 0.18
CA THR A 83 9.31 1.47 1.16
C THR A 83 7.96 1.77 0.50
N THR A 84 7.96 2.38 -0.69
CA THR A 84 6.75 2.70 -1.44
C THR A 84 6.40 1.60 -2.46
N SER A 85 5.12 1.54 -2.83
CA SER A 85 4.68 0.63 -3.90
C SER A 85 5.37 0.93 -5.24
N LYS A 86 5.71 2.20 -5.51
CA LYS A 86 6.46 2.58 -6.72
C LYS A 86 7.87 2.03 -6.67
N GLY A 87 8.58 2.21 -5.55
CA GLY A 87 9.94 1.68 -5.36
C GLY A 87 9.99 0.16 -5.53
N LYS A 88 9.04 -0.57 -4.92
CA LYS A 88 8.92 -2.03 -5.07
C LYS A 88 8.73 -2.45 -6.54
N ILE A 89 7.86 -1.77 -7.27
CA ILE A 89 7.65 -2.05 -8.70
C ILE A 89 8.92 -1.76 -9.50
N MET A 90 9.58 -0.64 -9.28
CA MET A 90 10.80 -0.25 -9.98
C MET A 90 11.94 -1.25 -9.74
N LEU A 91 12.18 -1.63 -8.48
CA LEU A 91 13.19 -2.64 -8.16
C LEU A 91 12.88 -4.00 -8.80
N MET A 92 11.62 -4.45 -8.70
CA MET A 92 11.18 -5.69 -9.34
C MET A 92 11.47 -5.67 -10.84
N GLU A 93 11.08 -4.59 -11.55
CA GLU A 93 11.29 -4.48 -13.00
C GLU A 93 12.76 -4.37 -13.36
N ALA A 94 13.55 -3.62 -12.59
CA ALA A 94 15.00 -3.49 -12.80
C ALA A 94 15.73 -4.84 -12.67
N THR A 95 15.28 -5.71 -11.76
CA THR A 95 15.88 -7.03 -11.52
C THR A 95 15.37 -8.14 -12.45
N PHE A 96 14.37 -7.88 -13.29
CA PHE A 96 13.71 -8.92 -14.11
C PHE A 96 14.65 -9.65 -15.08
N LYS A 97 15.66 -8.97 -15.65
CA LYS A 97 16.61 -9.59 -16.57
C LYS A 97 17.39 -10.75 -15.91
N ASN A 98 17.65 -10.63 -14.62
CA ASN A 98 18.50 -11.56 -13.86
C ASN A 98 17.70 -12.64 -13.10
N LYS A 99 16.38 -12.73 -13.29
CA LYS A 99 15.50 -13.65 -12.56
C LYS A 99 14.88 -14.70 -13.49
N ASN A 100 14.75 -15.93 -12.97
CA ASN A 100 13.96 -16.97 -13.61
C ASN A 100 12.46 -16.68 -13.52
N ILE A 101 11.65 -17.47 -14.24
CA ILE A 101 10.19 -17.22 -14.33
C ILE A 101 9.48 -17.39 -12.99
N ASN A 102 9.92 -18.31 -12.14
CA ASN A 102 9.31 -18.56 -10.83
C ASN A 102 9.57 -17.37 -9.88
N GLU A 103 10.80 -16.90 -9.81
CA GLU A 103 11.16 -15.71 -9.02
C GLU A 103 10.39 -14.45 -9.49
N LYS A 104 10.24 -14.28 -10.82
CA LYS A 104 9.40 -13.20 -11.37
C LYS A 104 7.96 -13.30 -10.89
N LYS A 105 7.39 -14.51 -10.99
CA LYS A 105 6.02 -14.80 -10.57
C LYS A 105 5.81 -14.51 -9.09
N GLU A 106 6.73 -14.95 -8.25
CA GLU A 106 6.66 -14.74 -6.80
C GLU A 106 6.73 -13.26 -6.44
N ASN A 107 7.68 -12.50 -6.99
CA ASN A 107 7.80 -11.06 -6.76
C ASN A 107 6.56 -10.28 -7.22
N ILE A 108 5.99 -10.64 -8.40
CA ILE A 108 4.78 -10.00 -8.90
C ILE A 108 3.60 -10.27 -7.98
N ARG A 109 3.45 -11.53 -7.51
CA ARG A 109 2.38 -11.91 -6.59
C ARG A 109 2.54 -11.20 -5.24
N ASP A 110 3.75 -11.14 -4.69
CA ASP A 110 4.00 -10.39 -3.45
C ASP A 110 3.59 -8.92 -3.57
N ILE A 111 4.01 -8.23 -4.63
CA ILE A 111 3.63 -6.84 -4.85
C ILE A 111 2.11 -6.71 -5.02
N TRP A 112 1.48 -7.62 -5.77
CA TRP A 112 0.02 -7.61 -5.95
C TRP A 112 -0.71 -7.75 -4.62
N ILE A 113 -0.36 -8.74 -3.81
CA ILE A 113 -1.02 -9.04 -2.54
C ILE A 113 -0.69 -7.97 -1.49
N ASN A 114 0.59 -7.64 -1.31
CA ASN A 114 1.08 -6.93 -0.13
C ASN A 114 1.32 -5.42 -0.32
N SER A 115 1.21 -4.89 -1.55
CA SER A 115 1.45 -3.46 -1.77
C SER A 115 0.18 -2.62 -1.88
N ASN A 116 0.27 -1.37 -1.36
CA ASN A 116 -0.80 -0.39 -1.43
C ASN A 116 -0.75 0.39 -2.75
N LEU A 117 -1.14 -0.27 -3.83
CA LEU A 117 -1.13 0.31 -5.16
C LEU A 117 -2.15 1.46 -5.28
N THR A 118 -1.72 2.61 -5.79
CA THR A 118 -2.62 3.67 -6.25
C THR A 118 -3.48 3.16 -7.42
N PHE A 119 -4.52 3.90 -7.78
CA PHE A 119 -5.36 3.52 -8.93
C PHE A 119 -4.55 3.38 -10.23
N LYS A 120 -3.64 4.33 -10.50
CA LYS A 120 -2.77 4.30 -11.69
C LYS A 120 -1.81 3.09 -11.66
N GLN A 121 -1.19 2.83 -10.52
CA GLN A 121 -0.29 1.67 -10.35
C GLN A 121 -1.04 0.35 -10.48
N GLN A 122 -2.23 0.23 -9.89
CA GLN A 122 -3.07 -0.96 -10.01
C GLN A 122 -3.45 -1.22 -11.48
N LYS A 123 -3.89 -0.18 -12.20
CA LYS A 123 -4.23 -0.30 -13.64
C LYS A 123 -3.03 -0.75 -14.48
N TYR A 124 -1.86 -0.14 -14.24
CA TYR A 124 -0.61 -0.52 -14.89
C TYR A 124 -0.24 -1.98 -14.60
N PHE A 125 -0.27 -2.35 -13.33
CA PHE A 125 0.11 -3.68 -12.87
C PHE A 125 -0.79 -4.77 -13.43
N ILE A 126 -2.10 -4.53 -13.46
CA ILE A 126 -3.07 -5.44 -14.08
C ILE A 126 -2.79 -5.57 -15.59
N LYS A 127 -2.60 -4.47 -16.30
CA LYS A 127 -2.34 -4.51 -17.74
C LYS A 127 -1.11 -5.35 -18.08
N LYS A 128 -0.06 -5.25 -17.28
CA LYS A 128 1.24 -5.86 -17.57
C LYS A 128 1.42 -7.28 -17.01
N TYR A 129 0.79 -7.58 -15.86
CA TYR A 129 1.12 -8.77 -15.07
C TYR A 129 -0.07 -9.65 -14.70
N ASN A 130 -1.25 -9.42 -15.26
CA ASN A 130 -2.50 -10.11 -14.85
C ASN A 130 -2.43 -11.65 -14.92
N SER A 131 -1.59 -12.22 -15.79
CA SER A 131 -1.42 -13.68 -15.94
C SER A 131 -0.58 -14.33 -14.84
N PHE A 132 0.05 -13.55 -13.96
CA PHE A 132 0.98 -14.06 -12.95
C PHE A 132 0.32 -14.40 -11.61
N TRP A 133 -0.93 -14.03 -11.40
CA TRP A 133 -1.66 -14.32 -10.16
C TRP A 133 -3.01 -14.98 -10.42
N THR A 134 -3.55 -15.59 -9.37
CA THR A 134 -4.77 -16.40 -9.40
C THR A 134 -5.96 -15.71 -8.72
N GLN A 135 -7.12 -16.35 -8.71
CA GLN A 135 -8.29 -15.94 -7.92
C GLN A 135 -7.98 -15.93 -6.40
N LYS A 136 -7.16 -16.90 -5.94
CA LYS A 136 -6.70 -16.94 -4.55
C LYS A 136 -5.88 -15.70 -4.19
N ASP A 137 -4.97 -15.27 -5.05
CA ASP A 137 -4.17 -14.05 -4.82
C ASP A 137 -5.04 -12.78 -4.80
N ASN A 138 -6.10 -12.73 -5.62
CA ASN A 138 -7.07 -11.63 -5.56
C ASN A 138 -7.82 -11.63 -4.22
N TRP A 139 -8.19 -12.81 -3.71
CA TRP A 139 -8.84 -12.94 -2.41
C TRP A 139 -7.92 -12.52 -1.27
N GLU A 140 -6.68 -12.99 -1.24
CA GLU A 140 -5.67 -12.62 -0.23
C GLU A 140 -5.45 -11.10 -0.21
N ARG A 141 -5.32 -10.47 -1.40
CA ARG A 141 -5.24 -9.01 -1.51
C ARG A 141 -6.49 -8.33 -0.97
N PHE A 142 -7.69 -8.79 -1.35
CA PHE A 142 -8.95 -8.23 -0.87
C PHE A 142 -9.04 -8.33 0.65
N ASN A 143 -8.75 -9.51 1.19
CA ASN A 143 -8.79 -9.81 2.61
C ASN A 143 -7.88 -8.84 3.41
N ARG A 144 -6.62 -8.68 2.98
CA ARG A 144 -5.71 -7.70 3.59
C ARG A 144 -6.26 -6.27 3.54
N LEU A 145 -6.69 -5.84 2.35
CA LEU A 145 -7.15 -4.45 2.16
C LEU A 145 -8.37 -4.10 3.01
N ILE A 146 -9.31 -5.03 3.19
CA ILE A 146 -10.51 -4.78 4.00
C ILE A 146 -10.18 -4.72 5.49
N TYR A 147 -9.28 -5.57 5.99
CA TYR A 147 -8.78 -5.48 7.37
C TYR A 147 -8.03 -4.17 7.64
N GLU A 148 -7.31 -3.65 6.64
CA GLU A 148 -6.63 -2.35 6.73
C GLU A 148 -7.59 -1.14 6.55
N GLY A 149 -8.89 -1.36 6.36
CA GLY A 149 -9.88 -0.31 6.14
C GLY A 149 -9.78 0.38 4.77
N LYS A 150 -9.02 -0.18 3.82
CA LYS A 150 -8.80 0.38 2.49
C LYS A 150 -9.94 0.03 1.53
N ASN A 151 -11.16 0.41 1.89
CA ASN A 151 -12.41 -0.01 1.24
C ASN A 151 -12.47 0.29 -0.26
N LEU A 152 -11.92 1.41 -0.73
CA LEU A 152 -11.90 1.73 -2.16
C LEU A 152 -11.00 0.77 -2.95
N SER A 153 -9.83 0.42 -2.41
CA SER A 153 -8.92 -0.55 -3.03
C SER A 153 -9.47 -1.97 -2.93
N ALA A 154 -10.09 -2.34 -1.81
CA ALA A 154 -10.78 -3.62 -1.63
C ALA A 154 -11.90 -3.78 -2.67
N ARG A 155 -12.76 -2.76 -2.85
CA ARG A 155 -13.83 -2.78 -3.87
C ARG A 155 -13.29 -3.02 -5.29
N ARG A 156 -12.22 -2.33 -5.66
CA ARG A 156 -11.61 -2.54 -6.98
C ARG A 156 -11.05 -3.96 -7.15
N THR A 157 -10.52 -4.54 -6.07
CA THR A 157 -10.02 -5.92 -6.09
C THR A 157 -11.16 -6.92 -6.14
N LEU A 158 -12.26 -6.67 -5.42
CA LEU A 158 -13.46 -7.53 -5.39
C LEU A 158 -14.08 -7.72 -6.78
N ASN A 159 -14.01 -6.72 -7.66
CA ASN A 159 -14.48 -6.84 -9.04
C ASN A 159 -13.70 -7.89 -9.86
N ARG A 160 -12.61 -8.43 -9.33
CA ARG A 160 -11.79 -9.48 -9.95
C ARG A 160 -11.98 -10.85 -9.29
N ILE A 161 -12.84 -10.93 -8.31
CA ILE A 161 -13.17 -12.15 -7.59
C ILE A 161 -14.54 -12.62 -8.09
N SER A 162 -14.68 -13.91 -8.31
CA SER A 162 -15.90 -14.54 -8.82
C SER A 162 -16.46 -15.56 -7.83
N GLY A 163 -17.62 -16.12 -8.15
CA GLY A 163 -18.27 -17.19 -7.40
C GLY A 163 -18.64 -16.79 -5.96
N ASP A 164 -18.58 -17.75 -5.07
CA ASP A 164 -19.04 -17.61 -3.70
C ASP A 164 -18.17 -16.66 -2.86
N TYR A 165 -16.87 -16.59 -3.14
CA TYR A 165 -15.97 -15.63 -2.51
C TYR A 165 -16.31 -14.17 -2.89
N ARG A 166 -16.93 -13.94 -4.06
CA ARG A 166 -17.44 -12.62 -4.40
C ARG A 166 -18.59 -12.23 -3.49
N LYS A 167 -19.55 -13.13 -3.26
CA LYS A 167 -20.69 -12.90 -2.35
C LYS A 167 -20.22 -12.61 -0.92
N LEU A 168 -19.25 -13.40 -0.44
CA LEU A 168 -18.60 -13.18 0.85
C LEU A 168 -17.92 -11.80 0.91
N GLY A 169 -17.17 -11.44 -0.11
CA GLY A 169 -16.50 -10.14 -0.18
C GLY A 169 -17.47 -8.96 -0.25
N GLU A 170 -18.61 -9.09 -0.94
CA GLU A 170 -19.67 -8.08 -0.99
C GLU A 170 -20.29 -7.87 0.39
N ALA A 171 -20.58 -8.94 1.14
CA ALA A 171 -21.08 -8.85 2.50
C ALA A 171 -20.08 -8.16 3.44
N ARG A 172 -18.82 -8.58 3.42
CA ARG A 172 -17.75 -7.97 4.24
C ARG A 172 -17.55 -6.48 3.91
N LEU A 173 -17.50 -6.14 2.63
CA LEU A 173 -17.35 -4.75 2.19
C LEU A 173 -18.58 -3.90 2.56
N GLY A 174 -19.79 -4.47 2.44
CA GLY A 174 -21.04 -3.81 2.85
C GLY A 174 -21.05 -3.47 4.34
N LEU A 175 -20.68 -4.43 5.19
CA LEU A 175 -20.54 -4.25 6.63
C LEU A 175 -19.50 -3.18 6.98
N SER A 176 -18.31 -3.26 6.36
CA SER A 176 -17.23 -2.30 6.59
C SER A 176 -17.62 -0.87 6.21
N ARG A 177 -18.41 -0.70 5.15
CA ARG A 177 -18.92 0.58 4.65
C ARG A 177 -20.26 1.02 5.26
N ARG A 178 -20.89 0.16 6.05
CA ARG A 178 -22.20 0.40 6.67
C ARG A 178 -23.31 0.72 5.67
N VAL A 179 -23.43 -0.05 4.61
CA VAL A 179 -24.54 0.09 3.65
C VAL A 179 -25.85 -0.40 4.26
N GLY A 180 -26.99 0.14 3.81
CA GLY A 180 -28.31 -0.18 4.40
C GLY A 180 -28.80 -1.61 4.20
N ASN A 181 -28.30 -2.33 3.19
CA ASN A 181 -28.78 -3.68 2.82
C ASN A 181 -27.89 -4.83 3.31
N VAL A 182 -27.11 -4.63 4.40
CA VAL A 182 -26.15 -5.63 4.92
C VAL A 182 -26.79 -6.98 5.22
N SER A 183 -28.02 -7.02 5.73
CA SER A 183 -28.72 -8.27 6.03
C SER A 183 -28.96 -9.11 4.78
N SER A 184 -29.30 -8.50 3.66
CA SER A 184 -29.47 -9.20 2.38
C SER A 184 -28.13 -9.72 1.87
N LEU A 185 -27.07 -8.90 1.95
CA LEU A 185 -25.72 -9.31 1.54
C LEU A 185 -25.23 -10.52 2.35
N ILE A 186 -25.46 -10.54 3.66
CA ILE A 186 -25.09 -11.68 4.52
C ILE A 186 -25.89 -12.94 4.14
N ARG A 187 -27.20 -12.83 3.91
CA ARG A 187 -28.02 -14.00 3.49
C ARG A 187 -27.55 -14.62 2.18
N ASN A 188 -26.99 -13.82 1.27
CA ASN A 188 -26.50 -14.30 -0.02
C ASN A 188 -25.16 -15.05 0.10
N VAL A 189 -24.47 -14.98 1.24
CA VAL A 189 -23.25 -15.76 1.48
C VAL A 189 -23.61 -17.23 1.64
N PRO A 190 -22.97 -18.17 0.93
CA PRO A 190 -23.21 -19.59 1.08
C PRO A 190 -23.02 -20.08 2.52
N ALA A 191 -23.81 -21.11 2.92
CA ALA A 191 -23.82 -21.60 4.30
C ALA A 191 -22.42 -21.98 4.82
N TYR A 192 -21.61 -22.63 4.00
CA TYR A 192 -20.25 -23.04 4.38
C TYR A 192 -19.26 -21.86 4.58
N LEU A 193 -19.59 -20.65 4.12
CA LEU A 193 -18.81 -19.43 4.30
C LEU A 193 -19.40 -18.48 5.38
N GLN A 194 -20.52 -18.83 5.98
CA GLN A 194 -21.15 -17.99 7.02
C GLN A 194 -20.28 -17.84 8.28
N ASN A 195 -19.41 -18.83 8.54
CA ASN A 195 -18.46 -18.82 9.64
C ASN A 195 -17.06 -18.32 9.24
N ASP A 196 -16.93 -17.67 8.05
CA ASP A 196 -15.66 -17.05 7.65
C ASP A 196 -15.19 -16.05 8.72
N PRO A 197 -13.92 -16.14 9.18
CA PRO A 197 -13.40 -15.27 10.25
C PRO A 197 -13.53 -13.78 9.93
N GLY A 198 -13.30 -13.40 8.69
CA GLY A 198 -13.41 -12.01 8.27
C GLY A 198 -14.85 -11.52 8.22
N LEU A 199 -15.82 -12.40 7.90
CA LEU A 199 -17.24 -12.05 7.95
C LEU A 199 -17.70 -11.85 9.40
N ILE A 200 -17.34 -12.77 10.31
CA ILE A 200 -17.63 -12.65 11.74
C ILE A 200 -17.02 -11.37 12.30
N TYR A 201 -15.75 -11.08 11.98
CA TYR A 201 -15.08 -9.85 12.38
C TYR A 201 -15.84 -8.59 11.94
N GLU A 202 -16.23 -8.49 10.67
CA GLU A 202 -16.97 -7.32 10.18
C GLU A 202 -18.38 -7.22 10.76
N ARG A 203 -19.06 -8.34 11.02
CA ARG A 203 -20.38 -8.38 11.70
C ARG A 203 -20.24 -7.90 13.15
N MET A 204 -19.28 -8.40 13.91
CA MET A 204 -18.99 -7.98 15.27
C MET A 204 -18.69 -6.48 15.32
N ARG A 205 -17.76 -6.03 14.49
CA ARG A 205 -17.36 -4.61 14.38
C ARG A 205 -18.53 -3.70 14.00
N TRP A 206 -19.40 -4.14 13.08
CA TRP A 206 -20.60 -3.40 12.68
C TRP A 206 -21.60 -3.27 13.84
N ARG A 207 -21.92 -4.40 14.53
CA ARG A 207 -22.82 -4.42 15.69
C ARG A 207 -22.29 -3.56 16.83
N ARG A 208 -21.01 -3.69 17.18
CA ARG A 208 -20.37 -2.88 18.21
C ARG A 208 -20.49 -1.37 17.91
N LYS A 209 -20.22 -0.98 16.70
CA LYS A 209 -20.34 0.44 16.29
C LYS A 209 -21.80 0.92 16.25
N ALA A 210 -22.76 0.03 16.11
CA ALA A 210 -24.17 0.31 16.24
C ALA A 210 -24.67 0.23 17.69
N LYS A 211 -23.76 -0.02 18.66
CA LYS A 211 -24.05 -0.19 20.10
C LYS A 211 -25.06 -1.31 20.40
N LEU A 212 -25.04 -2.39 19.60
CA LEU A 212 -25.88 -3.56 19.81
C LEU A 212 -25.21 -4.55 20.76
N GLU A 213 -25.90 -4.98 21.82
CA GLU A 213 -25.40 -5.97 22.80
C GLU A 213 -25.04 -7.31 22.13
N SER A 214 -25.78 -7.68 21.08
CA SER A 214 -25.51 -8.88 20.29
C SER A 214 -24.13 -8.90 19.58
N ALA A 215 -23.34 -7.85 19.70
CA ALA A 215 -21.94 -7.88 19.24
C ALA A 215 -21.09 -8.92 20.00
N ALA A 216 -21.31 -9.06 21.32
CA ALA A 216 -20.61 -10.02 22.16
C ALA A 216 -21.01 -11.48 21.85
N GLU A 217 -22.25 -11.72 21.43
CA GLU A 217 -22.75 -13.06 21.09
C GLU A 217 -21.94 -13.72 19.96
N LEU A 218 -21.41 -12.92 19.03
CA LEU A 218 -20.54 -13.42 17.95
C LEU A 218 -19.18 -13.91 18.40
N LEU A 219 -18.79 -13.61 19.66
CA LEU A 219 -17.52 -14.02 20.27
C LEU A 219 -17.68 -15.24 21.19
N VAL A 220 -18.90 -15.66 21.48
CA VAL A 220 -19.18 -16.87 22.31
C VAL A 220 -18.67 -18.12 21.61
N ASN A 221 -18.85 -18.19 20.28
CA ASN A 221 -18.31 -19.24 19.42
C ASN A 221 -17.40 -18.62 18.37
N PRO A 222 -16.15 -18.29 18.71
CA PRO A 222 -15.23 -17.67 17.78
C PRO A 222 -14.84 -18.65 16.67
N PRO A 223 -14.45 -18.18 15.50
CA PRO A 223 -13.95 -19.06 14.45
C PRO A 223 -12.63 -19.74 14.90
N ASP A 224 -12.40 -20.98 14.46
CA ASP A 224 -11.22 -21.81 14.83
C ASP A 224 -9.88 -21.12 14.50
N LYS A 225 -9.85 -20.29 13.48
CA LYS A 225 -8.67 -19.51 13.08
C LYS A 225 -9.01 -18.04 13.01
N ILE A 226 -8.35 -17.25 13.83
CA ILE A 226 -8.46 -15.79 13.83
C ILE A 226 -7.35 -15.21 12.96
N GLU A 227 -7.71 -14.60 11.84
CA GLU A 227 -6.80 -13.80 11.03
C GLU A 227 -6.69 -12.38 11.58
N ASN A 228 -5.50 -11.75 11.43
CA ASN A 228 -5.27 -10.37 11.88
C ASN A 228 -5.64 -10.13 13.37
N VAL A 229 -5.11 -10.95 14.25
CA VAL A 229 -5.36 -10.95 15.70
C VAL A 229 -5.35 -9.53 16.29
N ARG A 230 -4.39 -8.69 15.88
CA ARG A 230 -4.31 -7.29 16.33
C ARG A 230 -5.61 -6.51 16.08
N ASN A 231 -6.25 -6.70 14.92
CA ASN A 231 -7.49 -6.00 14.59
C ASN A 231 -8.66 -6.45 15.46
N TRP A 232 -8.68 -7.72 15.85
CA TRP A 232 -9.67 -8.25 16.79
C TRP A 232 -9.52 -7.64 18.18
N TRP A 233 -8.28 -7.50 18.68
CA TRP A 233 -8.00 -6.88 19.96
C TRP A 233 -8.36 -5.38 20.03
N ILE A 234 -8.18 -4.65 18.94
CA ILE A 234 -8.47 -3.21 18.88
C ILE A 234 -9.98 -2.94 18.75
N ASN A 235 -10.75 -3.89 18.23
CA ASN A 235 -12.16 -3.74 17.97
C ASN A 235 -13.02 -4.64 18.84
#